data_0e2eddfc7a8881ba1b9a27394a8299d1
#
_entry.id   0e2eddfc7a8881ba1b9a27394a8299d1
#
_cell.length_a   1.000
_cell.length_b   1.000
_cell.length_c   1.000
_cell.angle_alpha   90.00
_cell.angle_beta   90.00
_cell.angle_gamma   90.00
#
_symmetry.space_group_name_H-M   'P 1'
#
loop_
_entity.id
_entity.type
_entity.pdbx_description
1 polymer ?
#
loop_
_entity_poly.entity_id
_entity_poly.type
_entity_poly.pdbx_seq_one_letter_code
_entity_poly.pdbx_strand_id
1 'polypeptide(L)'
;MSTDKPWVKNYPEGTPDHLELDPNRTLITLLDEAESEFQELTAFSNFGSTLSYKEVEKLSKQFAAYLQNDLGLKKGDRIALMMPNIMQYPVAIFGAIRAGLIVVNVNPLYTPRELKHQIQDSGARTIMIFENSAHVLDTVFSELEIEHVIITKIGDLLSFPKGIFMNIAVKYLKKMVPPYNLPEAIQFKDTRKAI
;
A
#
# COMPACT_ATOMS: atom_id res chain seq x y z
N MET A 1 -8.14 37.87 12.63
CA MET A 1 -6.84 37.37 12.15
C MET A 1 -6.74 37.77 10.69
N SER A 2 -5.64 38.40 10.27
CA SER A 2 -5.47 38.84 8.88
C SER A 2 -5.55 37.64 7.94
N THR A 3 -6.47 37.70 7.00
CA THR A 3 -6.63 36.70 5.92
C THR A 3 -5.69 36.99 4.74
N ASP A 4 -4.65 37.80 5.00
CA ASP A 4 -3.70 38.20 3.96
C ASP A 4 -2.86 36.94 3.54
N LYS A 5 -3.02 36.57 2.27
CA LYS A 5 -2.30 35.44 1.63
C LYS A 5 -1.20 36.04 0.72
N PRO A 6 -0.06 36.48 1.29
CA PRO A 6 0.98 37.19 0.53
C PRO A 6 1.58 36.38 -0.64
N TRP A 7 1.43 35.05 -0.62
CA TRP A 7 1.90 34.16 -1.67
C TRP A 7 1.05 34.17 -2.94
N VAL A 8 -0.25 34.58 -2.86
CA VAL A 8 -1.19 34.56 -4.00
C VAL A 8 -0.67 35.42 -5.15
N LYS A 9 -0.02 36.56 -4.85
CA LYS A 9 0.58 37.45 -5.87
C LYS A 9 1.65 36.79 -6.74
N ASN A 10 2.19 35.63 -6.29
CA ASN A 10 3.20 34.88 -7.03
C ASN A 10 2.61 33.68 -7.80
N TYR A 11 1.29 33.53 -7.79
CA TYR A 11 0.64 32.47 -8.55
C TYR A 11 0.70 32.78 -10.05
N PRO A 12 0.89 31.73 -10.89
CA PRO A 12 0.71 31.89 -12.34
C PRO A 12 -0.67 32.40 -12.68
N GLU A 13 -0.78 33.12 -13.80
CA GLU A 13 -2.06 33.60 -14.32
C GLU A 13 -3.05 32.44 -14.50
N GLY A 14 -4.29 32.64 -14.06
CA GLY A 14 -5.33 31.59 -14.11
C GLY A 14 -5.32 30.61 -12.94
N THR A 15 -4.37 30.70 -12.00
CA THR A 15 -4.38 29.87 -10.81
C THR A 15 -5.34 30.45 -9.76
N PRO A 16 -6.37 29.72 -9.30
CA PRO A 16 -7.29 30.22 -8.28
C PRO A 16 -6.57 30.44 -6.94
N ASP A 17 -6.99 31.43 -6.20
CA ASP A 17 -6.46 31.78 -4.87
C ASP A 17 -7.02 30.88 -3.75
N HIS A 18 -8.07 30.15 -4.05
CA HIS A 18 -8.68 29.13 -3.18
C HIS A 18 -9.26 27.98 -4.02
N LEU A 19 -9.40 26.84 -3.38
CA LEU A 19 -10.06 25.67 -3.96
C LEU A 19 -11.43 25.50 -3.31
N GLU A 20 -12.46 25.37 -4.14
CA GLU A 20 -13.77 24.91 -3.68
C GLU A 20 -13.72 23.38 -3.58
N LEU A 21 -13.79 22.88 -2.35
CA LEU A 21 -13.76 21.45 -2.09
C LEU A 21 -15.20 20.91 -2.04
N ASP A 22 -15.48 19.91 -2.85
CA ASP A 22 -16.69 19.10 -2.69
C ASP A 22 -16.50 18.18 -1.47
N PRO A 23 -17.29 18.36 -0.39
CA PRO A 23 -17.17 17.57 0.82
C PRO A 23 -17.51 16.09 0.61
N ASN A 24 -18.17 15.74 -0.49
CA ASN A 24 -18.53 14.36 -0.84
C ASN A 24 -17.45 13.68 -1.69
N ARG A 25 -16.47 14.42 -2.19
CA ARG A 25 -15.41 13.88 -3.02
C ARG A 25 -14.31 13.24 -2.17
N THR A 26 -14.13 11.95 -2.33
CA THR A 26 -13.16 11.13 -1.60
C THR A 26 -12.12 10.54 -2.57
N LEU A 27 -11.03 9.97 -2.04
CA LEU A 27 -10.06 9.24 -2.86
C LEU A 27 -10.71 8.02 -3.55
N ILE A 28 -11.73 7.44 -2.94
CA ILE A 28 -12.48 6.32 -3.54
C ILE A 28 -13.33 6.78 -4.70
N THR A 29 -14.08 7.89 -4.55
CA THR A 29 -14.87 8.44 -5.66
C THR A 29 -13.98 8.85 -6.85
N LEU A 30 -12.78 9.39 -6.59
CA LEU A 30 -11.79 9.68 -7.63
C LEU A 30 -11.33 8.42 -8.37
N LEU A 31 -11.06 7.33 -7.64
CA LEU A 31 -10.65 6.07 -8.25
C LEU A 31 -11.79 5.45 -9.08
N ASP A 32 -13.02 5.49 -8.56
CA ASP A 32 -14.20 4.95 -9.23
C ASP A 32 -14.53 5.76 -10.50
N GLU A 33 -14.40 7.10 -10.47
CA GLU A 33 -14.51 7.98 -11.63
C GLU A 33 -13.45 7.63 -12.69
N ALA A 34 -12.18 7.51 -12.26
CA ALA A 34 -11.08 7.20 -13.16
C ALA A 34 -11.22 5.78 -13.77
N GLU A 35 -11.69 4.79 -12.99
CA GLU A 35 -11.98 3.46 -13.51
C GLU A 35 -13.09 3.51 -14.54
N SER A 36 -14.19 4.21 -14.26
CA SER A 36 -15.33 4.33 -15.17
C SER A 36 -14.94 4.97 -16.50
N GLU A 37 -14.08 5.99 -16.48
CA GLU A 37 -13.68 6.73 -17.68
C GLU A 37 -12.52 6.09 -18.44
N PHE A 38 -11.54 5.50 -17.71
CA PHE A 38 -10.24 5.07 -18.26
C PHE A 38 -9.96 3.58 -18.07
N GLN A 39 -10.96 2.75 -17.84
CA GLN A 39 -10.86 1.36 -17.39
C GLN A 39 -9.78 0.52 -18.11
N GLU A 40 -9.64 0.67 -19.42
CA GLU A 40 -8.70 -0.11 -20.24
C GLU A 40 -7.32 0.56 -20.39
N LEU A 41 -7.18 1.80 -19.91
CA LEU A 41 -5.89 2.48 -19.95
C LEU A 41 -4.95 1.97 -18.86
N THR A 42 -3.66 2.04 -19.13
CA THR A 42 -2.63 1.71 -18.14
C THR A 42 -2.63 2.75 -17.01
N ALA A 43 -2.91 2.31 -15.79
CA ALA A 43 -2.79 3.14 -14.58
C ALA A 43 -1.38 3.10 -14.00
N PHE A 44 -0.76 1.91 -13.93
CA PHE A 44 0.58 1.73 -13.38
C PHE A 44 1.43 0.81 -14.26
N SER A 45 2.73 1.09 -14.29
CA SER A 45 3.72 0.28 -15.01
C SER A 45 4.96 0.07 -14.14
N ASN A 46 5.45 -1.17 -14.06
CA ASN A 46 6.67 -1.50 -13.33
C ASN A 46 7.32 -2.74 -13.93
N PHE A 47 8.64 -2.72 -14.11
CA PHE A 47 9.40 -3.82 -14.72
C PHE A 47 8.81 -4.33 -16.03
N GLY A 48 8.20 -3.46 -16.85
CA GLY A 48 7.58 -3.84 -18.13
C GLY A 48 6.31 -4.71 -17.99
N SER A 49 5.68 -4.73 -16.83
CA SER A 49 4.31 -5.18 -16.59
C SER A 49 3.45 -3.96 -16.30
N THR A 50 2.16 -4.04 -16.62
CA THR A 50 1.20 -2.94 -16.43
C THR A 50 0.00 -3.42 -15.63
N LEU A 51 -0.68 -2.49 -14.97
CA LEU A 51 -2.04 -2.64 -14.45
C LEU A 51 -2.91 -1.56 -15.07
N SER A 52 -4.06 -1.94 -15.62
CA SER A 52 -5.10 -0.99 -16.03
C SER A 52 -5.85 -0.43 -14.81
N TYR A 53 -6.62 0.66 -15.01
CA TYR A 53 -7.49 1.19 -13.96
C TYR A 53 -8.49 0.14 -13.46
N LYS A 54 -9.08 -0.63 -14.35
CA LYS A 54 -9.98 -1.75 -14.04
C LYS A 54 -9.31 -2.84 -13.18
N GLU A 55 -8.05 -3.17 -13.48
CA GLU A 55 -7.31 -4.16 -12.68
C GLU A 55 -6.97 -3.63 -11.29
N VAL A 56 -6.58 -2.35 -11.16
CA VAL A 56 -6.33 -1.71 -9.86
C VAL A 56 -7.61 -1.70 -9.03
N GLU A 57 -8.73 -1.34 -9.63
CA GLU A 57 -10.03 -1.31 -8.99
C GLU A 57 -10.42 -2.71 -8.48
N LYS A 58 -10.35 -3.73 -9.36
CA LYS A 58 -10.63 -5.12 -9.01
C LYS A 58 -9.74 -5.62 -7.86
N LEU A 59 -8.44 -5.44 -7.98
CA LEU A 59 -7.48 -5.93 -6.98
C LEU A 59 -7.63 -5.20 -5.64
N SER A 60 -7.89 -3.89 -5.66
CA SER A 60 -8.13 -3.11 -4.44
C SER A 60 -9.44 -3.53 -3.74
N LYS A 61 -10.50 -3.85 -4.48
CA LYS A 61 -11.74 -4.41 -3.91
C LYS A 61 -11.50 -5.78 -3.28
N GLN A 62 -10.76 -6.66 -3.94
CA GLN A 62 -10.41 -7.98 -3.39
C GLN A 62 -9.59 -7.83 -2.10
N PHE A 63 -8.62 -6.95 -2.08
CA PHE A 63 -7.82 -6.70 -0.90
C PHE A 63 -8.65 -6.09 0.24
N ALA A 64 -9.54 -5.14 -0.06
CA ALA A 64 -10.47 -4.58 0.92
C ALA A 64 -11.37 -5.64 1.54
N ALA A 65 -11.96 -6.52 0.72
CA ALA A 65 -12.80 -7.61 1.18
C ALA A 65 -12.01 -8.56 2.11
N TYR A 66 -10.77 -8.89 1.76
CA TYR A 66 -9.91 -9.70 2.61
C TYR A 66 -9.64 -9.04 3.97
N LEU A 67 -9.29 -7.75 3.97
CA LEU A 67 -9.03 -7.00 5.21
C LEU A 67 -10.26 -6.99 6.13
N GLN A 68 -11.47 -6.86 5.57
CA GLN A 68 -12.71 -6.77 6.33
C GLN A 68 -13.23 -8.15 6.77
N ASN A 69 -13.25 -9.14 5.87
CA ASN A 69 -13.95 -10.41 6.09
C ASN A 69 -13.04 -11.47 6.71
N ASP A 70 -11.79 -11.56 6.26
CA ASP A 70 -10.85 -12.59 6.72
C ASP A 70 -10.05 -12.11 7.93
N LEU A 71 -9.58 -10.84 7.93
CA LEU A 71 -8.87 -10.27 9.08
C LEU A 71 -9.79 -9.56 10.08
N GLY A 72 -11.07 -9.34 9.74
CA GLY A 72 -12.05 -8.73 10.62
C GLY A 72 -11.81 -7.26 10.95
N LEU A 73 -10.95 -6.56 10.16
CA LEU A 73 -10.60 -5.16 10.40
C LEU A 73 -11.81 -4.23 10.24
N LYS A 74 -11.86 -3.19 11.04
CA LYS A 74 -12.98 -2.24 11.11
C LYS A 74 -12.54 -0.85 10.62
N LYS A 75 -13.54 -0.04 10.23
CA LYS A 75 -13.30 1.36 9.90
C LYS A 75 -12.58 2.07 11.05
N GLY A 76 -11.49 2.75 10.72
CA GLY A 76 -10.64 3.46 11.68
C GLY A 76 -9.45 2.65 12.20
N ASP A 77 -9.39 1.34 11.94
CA ASP A 77 -8.19 0.55 12.21
C ASP A 77 -7.03 1.04 11.33
N ARG A 78 -5.82 0.79 11.77
CA ARG A 78 -4.61 1.27 11.09
C ARG A 78 -3.85 0.11 10.46
N ILE A 79 -3.46 0.31 9.19
CA ILE A 79 -2.58 -0.60 8.47
C ILE A 79 -1.30 0.12 8.08
N ALA A 80 -0.15 -0.42 8.47
CA ALA A 80 1.15 0.04 8.03
C ALA A 80 1.50 -0.56 6.67
N LEU A 81 1.96 0.27 5.73
CA LEU A 81 2.44 -0.16 4.40
C LEU A 81 3.93 0.14 4.30
N MET A 82 4.77 -0.91 4.43
CA MET A 82 6.23 -0.83 4.38
C MET A 82 6.76 -1.48 3.11
N MET A 83 6.72 -0.74 2.01
CA MET A 83 7.21 -1.22 0.73
C MET A 83 7.64 -0.06 -0.18
N PRO A 84 8.52 -0.29 -1.16
CA PRO A 84 8.85 0.70 -2.18
C PRO A 84 7.71 0.87 -3.19
N ASN A 85 7.90 1.76 -4.17
CA ASN A 85 6.93 1.99 -5.26
C ASN A 85 6.88 0.79 -6.21
N ILE A 86 6.17 -0.24 -5.82
CA ILE A 86 5.89 -1.46 -6.59
C ILE A 86 4.40 -1.55 -6.92
N MET A 87 4.03 -2.44 -7.84
CA MET A 87 2.65 -2.59 -8.34
C MET A 87 1.63 -2.85 -7.22
N GLN A 88 2.06 -3.47 -6.13
CA GLN A 88 1.21 -3.79 -4.98
C GLN A 88 0.86 -2.57 -4.14
N TYR A 89 1.68 -1.51 -4.19
CA TYR A 89 1.46 -0.33 -3.36
C TYR A 89 0.12 0.37 -3.65
N PRO A 90 -0.22 0.73 -4.91
CA PRO A 90 -1.53 1.32 -5.22
C PRO A 90 -2.69 0.38 -4.89
N VAL A 91 -2.55 -0.93 -5.09
CA VAL A 91 -3.58 -1.90 -4.71
C VAL A 91 -3.80 -1.92 -3.21
N ALA A 92 -2.71 -1.91 -2.43
CA ALA A 92 -2.78 -1.93 -0.97
C ALA A 92 -3.37 -0.64 -0.39
N ILE A 93 -2.93 0.53 -0.86
CA ILE A 93 -3.42 1.81 -0.35
C ILE A 93 -4.91 2.00 -0.68
N PHE A 94 -5.35 1.75 -1.91
CA PHE A 94 -6.76 1.87 -2.29
C PHE A 94 -7.62 0.79 -1.63
N GLY A 95 -7.11 -0.43 -1.48
CA GLY A 95 -7.81 -1.49 -0.76
C GLY A 95 -8.02 -1.15 0.72
N ALA A 96 -6.99 -0.64 1.39
CA ALA A 96 -7.09 -0.19 2.78
C ALA A 96 -8.09 0.96 2.95
N ILE A 97 -8.05 1.97 2.05
CA ILE A 97 -9.00 3.10 2.07
C ILE A 97 -10.43 2.61 1.80
N ARG A 98 -10.64 1.68 0.85
CA ARG A 98 -11.95 1.06 0.59
C ARG A 98 -12.47 0.29 1.80
N ALA A 99 -11.59 -0.35 2.57
CA ALA A 99 -11.95 -1.02 3.81
C ALA A 99 -12.23 -0.04 4.97
N GLY A 100 -12.03 1.27 4.76
CA GLY A 100 -12.22 2.31 5.77
C GLY A 100 -11.06 2.44 6.76
N LEU A 101 -9.90 1.87 6.42
CA LEU A 101 -8.73 1.89 7.29
C LEU A 101 -7.93 3.19 7.16
N ILE A 102 -7.16 3.50 8.18
CA ILE A 102 -6.15 4.56 8.20
C ILE A 102 -4.83 3.97 7.70
N VAL A 103 -4.31 4.51 6.61
CA VAL A 103 -3.03 4.08 6.04
C VAL A 103 -1.88 4.79 6.73
N VAL A 104 -0.92 4.00 7.22
CA VAL A 104 0.35 4.47 7.80
C VAL A 104 1.48 4.09 6.83
N ASN A 105 1.99 5.07 6.11
CA ASN A 105 3.11 4.83 5.19
C ASN A 105 4.43 4.73 5.97
N VAL A 106 5.15 3.63 5.75
CA VAL A 106 6.40 3.33 6.43
C VAL A 106 7.54 3.26 5.42
N ASN A 107 8.64 3.94 5.69
CA ASN A 107 9.82 3.89 4.82
C ASN A 107 10.42 2.46 4.82
N PRO A 108 10.53 1.79 3.64
CA PRO A 108 11.09 0.45 3.56
C PRO A 108 12.57 0.34 3.92
N LEU A 109 13.27 1.47 4.09
CA LEU A 109 14.67 1.54 4.48
C LEU A 109 14.87 1.80 5.99
N TYR A 110 13.79 1.84 6.77
CA TYR A 110 13.91 2.03 8.22
C TYR A 110 14.67 0.90 8.89
N THR A 111 15.44 1.30 9.89
CA THR A 111 16.06 0.39 10.85
C THR A 111 15.00 -0.22 11.78
N PRO A 112 15.29 -1.33 12.49
CA PRO A 112 14.36 -1.91 13.47
C PRO A 112 13.86 -0.90 14.51
N ARG A 113 14.73 -0.02 14.99
CA ARG A 113 14.39 1.03 15.98
C ARG A 113 13.39 2.05 15.40
N GLU A 114 13.60 2.51 14.17
CA GLU A 114 12.70 3.47 13.51
C GLU A 114 11.34 2.84 13.22
N LEU A 115 11.34 1.60 12.73
CA LEU A 115 10.10 0.85 12.50
C LEU A 115 9.30 0.68 13.79
N LYS A 116 9.97 0.24 14.88
CA LYS A 116 9.34 0.08 16.19
C LYS A 116 8.69 1.39 16.64
N HIS A 117 9.43 2.50 16.57
CA HIS A 117 8.92 3.80 16.97
C HIS A 117 7.66 4.18 16.18
N GLN A 118 7.70 4.07 14.86
CA GLN A 118 6.57 4.45 14.00
C GLN A 118 5.33 3.55 14.21
N ILE A 119 5.52 2.25 14.38
CA ILE A 119 4.40 1.33 14.65
C ILE A 119 3.75 1.64 16.00
N GLN A 120 4.56 1.85 17.04
CA GLN A 120 4.06 2.18 18.38
C GLN A 120 3.36 3.55 18.41
N ASP A 121 3.92 4.56 17.76
CA ASP A 121 3.37 5.92 17.69
C ASP A 121 2.04 5.93 16.90
N SER A 122 1.99 5.25 15.77
CA SER A 122 0.78 5.17 14.95
C SER A 122 -0.31 4.28 15.55
N GLY A 123 0.05 3.32 16.39
CA GLY A 123 -0.86 2.29 16.91
C GLY A 123 -1.37 1.33 15.82
N ALA A 124 -0.59 1.12 14.75
CA ALA A 124 -0.94 0.15 13.70
C ALA A 124 -0.78 -1.28 14.23
N ARG A 125 -1.81 -2.10 14.07
CA ARG A 125 -1.82 -3.53 14.47
C ARG A 125 -1.78 -4.48 13.27
N THR A 126 -1.84 -3.94 12.07
CA THR A 126 -1.67 -4.68 10.80
C THR A 126 -0.56 -4.04 10.00
N ILE A 127 0.31 -4.85 9.43
CA ILE A 127 1.37 -4.40 8.53
C ILE A 127 1.41 -5.21 7.24
N MET A 128 1.46 -4.51 6.11
CA MET A 128 1.86 -5.11 4.83
C MET A 128 3.28 -4.68 4.51
N ILE A 129 4.18 -5.67 4.38
CA ILE A 129 5.61 -5.44 4.27
C ILE A 129 6.20 -6.13 3.03
N PHE A 130 7.16 -5.45 2.42
CA PHE A 130 7.96 -6.02 1.33
C PHE A 130 8.93 -7.08 1.87
N GLU A 131 8.99 -8.25 1.24
CA GLU A 131 9.77 -9.42 1.72
C GLU A 131 11.23 -9.06 2.05
N ASN A 132 11.83 -8.16 1.28
CA ASN A 132 13.22 -7.73 1.51
C ASN A 132 13.42 -7.00 2.86
N SER A 133 12.38 -6.40 3.41
CA SER A 133 12.41 -5.69 4.70
C SER A 133 11.82 -6.52 5.85
N ALA A 134 11.35 -7.74 5.58
CA ALA A 134 10.69 -8.58 6.59
C ALA A 134 11.60 -8.90 7.80
N HIS A 135 12.92 -9.02 7.58
CA HIS A 135 13.91 -9.20 8.65
C HIS A 135 13.98 -8.03 9.63
N VAL A 136 13.66 -6.81 9.18
CA VAL A 136 13.61 -5.61 10.04
C VAL A 136 12.44 -5.74 11.02
N LEU A 137 11.27 -6.17 10.52
CA LEU A 137 10.11 -6.43 11.37
C LEU A 137 10.37 -7.58 12.33
N ASP A 138 10.93 -8.69 11.87
CA ASP A 138 11.25 -9.87 12.68
C ASP A 138 12.10 -9.48 13.91
N THR A 139 13.09 -8.60 13.72
CA THR A 139 13.99 -8.15 14.81
C THR A 139 13.24 -7.50 15.98
N VAL A 140 12.12 -6.85 15.73
CA VAL A 140 11.36 -6.09 16.76
C VAL A 140 9.95 -6.62 16.98
N PHE A 141 9.57 -7.70 16.29
CA PHE A 141 8.20 -8.21 16.26
C PHE A 141 7.64 -8.51 17.66
N SER A 142 8.44 -9.12 18.54
CA SER A 142 8.04 -9.43 19.91
C SER A 142 7.83 -8.20 20.81
N GLU A 143 8.23 -7.01 20.36
CA GLU A 143 8.10 -5.75 21.08
C GLU A 143 6.93 -4.89 20.54
N LEU A 144 6.17 -5.42 19.57
CA LEU A 144 5.09 -4.74 18.88
C LEU A 144 3.75 -5.47 19.11
N GLU A 145 2.65 -4.71 19.07
CA GLU A 145 1.29 -5.24 19.14
C GLU A 145 0.72 -5.54 17.73
N ILE A 146 1.53 -6.11 16.84
CA ILE A 146 1.10 -6.49 15.50
C ILE A 146 0.32 -7.80 15.55
N GLU A 147 -0.92 -7.79 15.05
CA GLU A 147 -1.80 -8.94 14.95
C GLU A 147 -1.72 -9.62 13.60
N HIS A 148 -1.55 -8.83 12.53
CA HIS A 148 -1.55 -9.34 11.17
C HIS A 148 -0.35 -8.83 10.38
N VAL A 149 0.39 -9.77 9.79
CA VAL A 149 1.52 -9.50 8.90
C VAL A 149 1.18 -10.02 7.51
N ILE A 150 1.20 -9.14 6.51
CA ILE A 150 1.04 -9.50 5.11
C ILE A 150 2.37 -9.26 4.39
N ILE A 151 2.93 -10.30 3.78
CA ILE A 151 4.20 -10.20 3.05
C ILE A 151 3.93 -10.17 1.55
N THR A 152 4.49 -9.18 0.86
CA THR A 152 4.48 -9.09 -0.59
C THR A 152 5.87 -9.21 -1.20
N LYS A 153 5.96 -9.85 -2.36
CA LYS A 153 7.18 -10.03 -3.15
C LYS A 153 7.13 -9.19 -4.40
N ILE A 154 8.27 -8.81 -4.92
CA ILE A 154 8.36 -7.93 -6.09
C ILE A 154 7.59 -8.45 -7.31
N GLY A 155 7.57 -9.78 -7.48
CA GLY A 155 6.92 -10.44 -8.62
C GLY A 155 5.43 -10.71 -8.49
N ASP A 156 4.79 -10.40 -7.34
CA ASP A 156 3.42 -10.85 -7.05
C ASP A 156 2.34 -10.28 -8.01
N LEU A 157 2.59 -9.13 -8.61
CA LEU A 157 1.72 -8.51 -9.63
C LEU A 157 2.41 -8.34 -10.99
N LEU A 158 3.58 -8.93 -11.19
CA LEU A 158 4.18 -8.99 -12.52
C LEU A 158 3.54 -10.10 -13.36
N SER A 159 3.51 -9.92 -14.69
CA SER A 159 2.97 -10.90 -15.62
C SER A 159 3.67 -12.26 -15.51
N PHE A 160 2.93 -13.35 -15.71
CA PHE A 160 3.49 -14.70 -15.80
C PHE A 160 4.31 -14.87 -17.11
N PRO A 161 5.46 -15.55 -17.12
CA PRO A 161 6.14 -16.16 -15.97
C PRO A 161 7.13 -15.22 -15.24
N LYS A 162 7.22 -13.96 -15.67
CA LYS A 162 8.20 -12.95 -15.21
C LYS A 162 8.21 -12.79 -13.69
N GLY A 163 7.02 -12.75 -13.07
CA GLY A 163 6.90 -12.60 -11.62
C GLY A 163 7.61 -13.71 -10.85
N ILE A 164 7.48 -14.97 -11.31
CA ILE A 164 8.14 -16.12 -10.67
C ILE A 164 9.65 -15.99 -10.80
N PHE A 165 10.16 -15.73 -12.01
CA PHE A 165 11.59 -15.56 -12.24
C PHE A 165 12.17 -14.40 -11.44
N MET A 166 11.44 -13.28 -11.34
CA MET A 166 11.87 -12.14 -10.55
C MET A 166 11.98 -12.49 -9.06
N ASN A 167 11.00 -13.16 -8.48
CA ASN A 167 11.04 -13.60 -7.08
C ASN A 167 12.21 -14.55 -6.82
N ILE A 168 12.47 -15.51 -7.72
CA ILE A 168 13.61 -16.43 -7.62
C ILE A 168 14.93 -15.64 -7.72
N ALA A 169 15.05 -14.75 -8.70
CA ALA A 169 16.27 -13.98 -8.90
C ALA A 169 16.58 -13.09 -7.69
N VAL A 170 15.62 -12.38 -7.15
CA VAL A 170 15.79 -11.50 -5.98
C VAL A 170 16.18 -12.30 -4.75
N LYS A 171 15.52 -13.42 -4.49
CA LYS A 171 15.73 -14.21 -3.29
C LYS A 171 17.03 -15.05 -3.35
N TYR A 172 17.25 -15.77 -4.43
CA TYR A 172 18.32 -16.77 -4.50
C TYR A 172 19.56 -16.30 -5.26
N LEU A 173 19.41 -15.57 -6.38
CA LEU A 173 20.54 -15.11 -7.18
C LEU A 173 21.16 -13.83 -6.61
N LYS A 174 20.33 -12.85 -6.28
CA LYS A 174 20.78 -11.56 -5.72
C LYS A 174 20.93 -11.57 -4.21
N LYS A 175 20.36 -12.58 -3.54
CA LYS A 175 20.37 -12.71 -2.07
C LYS A 175 19.90 -11.44 -1.34
N MET A 176 18.89 -10.75 -1.91
CA MET A 176 18.38 -9.48 -1.40
C MET A 176 17.27 -9.67 -0.36
N VAL A 177 16.96 -10.90 0.01
CA VAL A 177 15.99 -11.23 1.05
C VAL A 177 16.76 -11.88 2.21
N PRO A 178 17.11 -11.12 3.27
CA PRO A 178 17.71 -11.68 4.47
C PRO A 178 16.77 -12.69 5.15
N PRO A 179 17.28 -13.67 5.89
CA PRO A 179 16.46 -14.61 6.65
C PRO A 179 15.55 -13.88 7.64
N TYR A 180 14.33 -14.35 7.79
CA TYR A 180 13.36 -13.87 8.79
C TYR A 180 12.47 -15.03 9.25
N ASN A 181 11.88 -14.90 10.44
CA ASN A 181 10.99 -15.88 11.05
C ASN A 181 9.65 -15.23 11.45
N LEU A 182 8.74 -15.15 10.49
CA LEU A 182 7.36 -14.66 10.69
C LEU A 182 6.39 -15.76 10.23
N PRO A 183 6.22 -16.84 11.03
CA PRO A 183 5.55 -18.06 10.58
C PRO A 183 4.06 -17.88 10.26
N GLU A 184 3.38 -16.92 10.91
CA GLU A 184 1.97 -16.63 10.69
C GLU A 184 1.73 -15.57 9.61
N ALA A 185 2.79 -15.14 8.92
CA ALA A 185 2.66 -14.11 7.90
C ALA A 185 1.90 -14.62 6.66
N ILE A 186 0.92 -13.84 6.26
CA ILE A 186 0.05 -14.08 5.11
C ILE A 186 0.78 -13.64 3.84
N GLN A 187 0.69 -14.42 2.77
CA GLN A 187 1.24 -13.98 1.49
C GLN A 187 0.21 -13.11 0.75
N PHE A 188 0.61 -11.95 0.26
CA PHE A 188 -0.27 -11.03 -0.46
C PHE A 188 -1.04 -11.69 -1.61
N LYS A 189 -0.42 -12.63 -2.34
CA LYS A 189 -1.10 -13.39 -3.41
C LYS A 189 -2.34 -14.15 -2.93
N ASP A 190 -2.37 -14.54 -1.65
CA ASP A 190 -3.47 -15.32 -1.07
C ASP A 190 -4.64 -14.42 -0.65
N THR A 191 -4.41 -13.12 -0.45
CA THR A 191 -5.47 -12.13 -0.13
C THR A 191 -6.40 -11.84 -1.31
N ARG A 192 -6.08 -12.31 -2.52
CA ARG A 192 -6.85 -12.09 -3.75
C ARG A 192 -7.90 -13.17 -4.04
N LYS A 193 -8.02 -14.14 -3.14
CA LYS A 193 -8.97 -15.26 -3.30
C LYS A 193 -10.34 -14.99 -2.66
N ALA A 194 -10.49 -13.85 -2.00
CA ALA A 194 -11.64 -13.51 -1.14
C ALA A 194 -12.90 -13.04 -1.89
N ILE A 195 -13.03 -13.26 -3.20
CA ILE A 195 -14.29 -13.00 -3.97
C ILE A 195 -14.50 -14.10 -4.98
#